data_f6eb3f7f490e4abc0a2ed09680a9a9b4
#
_entry.id   f6eb3f7f490e4abc0a2ed09680a9a9b4
#
_cell.length_a   1.000
_cell.length_b   1.000
_cell.length_c   1.000
_cell.angle_alpha   90.00
_cell.angle_beta   90.00
_cell.angle_gamma   90.00
#
_symmetry.space_group_name_H-M   'P 1'
#
loop_
_entity.id
_entity.type
_entity.pdbx_description
1 polymer ?
#
loop_
_entity_poly.entity_id
_entity_poly.type
_entity_poly.pdbx_seq_one_letter_code
_entity_poly.pdbx_strand_id
1 'polypeptide(L)'
;MHRFILLLITYLITLFSAWGSNVHYSFTQLSLEEGLSQASVQSILLDSRGNLWIGTKNGLNLYAQQKMTNYFHTLEDRYSIPNNHILHLAEDSLGNIWISTSQGLASYNRERNAFDTFTRARVQSSLCIEGGILFGGDNILYFYDYQTRQLEQRTHLQPESAQTIPIQYRVEKMVPIDNQQLLIATRRKGVFLYHIQTGKLEPYISDYPNAPLVAFCRTSDQRIFASFNPQGVYCYYSNGKKIGYYTTENSPLTNN
;
A
#
# COMPACT_ATOMS: atom_id res chain seq x y z
N MET A 1 20.82 -58.84 16.92
CA MET A 1 19.60 -58.12 17.23
C MET A 1 19.73 -56.60 17.03
N HIS A 2 20.71 -55.93 17.63
CA HIS A 2 20.89 -54.46 17.51
C HIS A 2 21.07 -53.92 16.08
N ARG A 3 21.80 -54.65 15.21
CA ARG A 3 22.01 -54.24 13.80
C ARG A 3 20.72 -54.28 12.96
N PHE A 4 19.81 -55.24 13.23
CA PHE A 4 18.52 -55.30 12.56
C PHE A 4 17.56 -54.18 12.97
N ILE A 5 17.59 -53.79 14.23
CA ILE A 5 16.79 -52.68 14.76
C ILE A 5 17.26 -51.34 14.15
N LEU A 6 18.58 -51.16 14.02
CA LEU A 6 19.14 -49.95 13.38
C LEU A 6 18.76 -49.85 11.91
N LEU A 7 18.79 -50.93 11.15
CA LEU A 7 18.36 -50.95 9.75
C LEU A 7 16.85 -50.70 9.60
N LEU A 8 16.06 -51.21 10.52
CA LEU A 8 14.61 -50.94 10.52
C LEU A 8 14.29 -49.48 10.80
N ILE A 9 15.00 -48.86 11.74
CA ILE A 9 14.85 -47.43 12.10
C ILE A 9 15.28 -46.53 10.94
N THR A 10 16.42 -46.85 10.28
CA THR A 10 16.85 -46.07 9.10
C THR A 10 15.87 -46.20 7.94
N TYR A 11 15.32 -47.40 7.72
CA TYR A 11 14.30 -47.61 6.69
C TYR A 11 12.99 -46.88 7.00
N LEU A 12 12.53 -46.84 8.25
CA LEU A 12 11.38 -46.04 8.69
C LEU A 12 11.62 -44.53 8.52
N ILE A 13 12.82 -44.03 8.84
CA ILE A 13 13.17 -42.63 8.67
C ILE A 13 13.17 -42.23 7.19
N THR A 14 13.65 -43.10 6.28
CA THR A 14 13.62 -42.83 4.84
C THR A 14 12.21 -42.86 4.26
N LEU A 15 11.30 -43.67 4.80
CA LEU A 15 9.89 -43.66 4.41
C LEU A 15 9.16 -42.38 4.84
N PHE A 16 9.51 -41.79 6.00
CA PHE A 16 8.92 -40.53 6.45
C PHE A 16 9.42 -39.30 5.69
N SER A 17 10.63 -39.33 5.15
CA SER A 17 11.18 -38.22 4.35
C SER A 17 10.65 -38.15 2.91
N ALA A 18 9.88 -39.16 2.45
CA ALA A 18 9.33 -39.18 1.09
C ALA A 18 7.96 -38.50 0.96
N TRP A 19 7.37 -38.00 2.04
CA TRP A 19 6.15 -37.19 1.98
C TRP A 19 6.47 -35.70 1.80
N GLY A 20 7.12 -35.40 0.69
CA GLY A 20 7.12 -34.03 0.18
C GLY A 20 5.68 -33.66 -0.21
N SER A 21 5.05 -32.77 0.53
CA SER A 21 3.76 -32.20 0.11
C SER A 21 3.99 -31.44 -1.20
N ASN A 22 3.59 -32.03 -2.32
CA ASN A 22 3.47 -31.28 -3.57
C ASN A 22 2.37 -30.23 -3.37
N VAL A 23 2.76 -29.00 -3.11
CA VAL A 23 1.83 -27.89 -3.08
C VAL A 23 1.38 -27.63 -4.52
N HIS A 24 0.18 -28.08 -4.86
CA HIS A 24 -0.45 -27.76 -6.13
C HIS A 24 -1.04 -26.35 -6.03
N TYR A 25 -0.45 -25.42 -6.76
CA TYR A 25 -1.02 -24.09 -6.93
C TYR A 25 -2.09 -24.12 -8.02
N SER A 26 -3.29 -23.69 -7.69
CA SER A 26 -4.37 -23.42 -8.65
C SER A 26 -4.45 -21.91 -8.84
N PHE A 27 -4.44 -21.48 -10.08
CA PHE A 27 -4.57 -20.06 -10.44
C PHE A 27 -5.94 -19.82 -11.07
N THR A 28 -6.66 -18.83 -10.55
CA THR A 28 -7.92 -18.34 -11.14
C THR A 28 -7.69 -16.94 -11.64
N GLN A 29 -8.00 -16.69 -12.89
CA GLN A 29 -7.95 -15.36 -13.47
C GLN A 29 -9.24 -14.62 -13.15
N LEU A 30 -9.15 -13.37 -12.70
CA LEU A 30 -10.27 -12.44 -12.60
C LEU A 30 -10.08 -11.37 -13.67
N SER A 31 -10.88 -11.43 -14.72
CA SER A 31 -10.84 -10.54 -15.87
C SER A 31 -12.15 -9.75 -16.02
N LEU A 32 -12.29 -9.05 -17.12
CA LEU A 32 -13.55 -8.38 -17.48
C LEU A 32 -14.71 -9.39 -17.69
N GLU A 33 -14.38 -10.62 -18.11
CA GLU A 33 -15.36 -11.69 -18.30
C GLU A 33 -15.94 -12.17 -16.97
N GLU A 34 -15.13 -12.19 -15.90
CA GLU A 34 -15.57 -12.49 -14.54
C GLU A 34 -16.18 -11.26 -13.83
N GLY A 35 -16.36 -10.16 -14.53
CA GLY A 35 -17.06 -8.98 -14.05
C GLY A 35 -16.18 -7.88 -13.46
N LEU A 36 -14.86 -7.93 -13.65
CA LEU A 36 -13.98 -6.83 -13.25
C LEU A 36 -14.33 -5.56 -14.02
N SER A 37 -14.43 -4.41 -13.35
CA SER A 37 -14.87 -3.15 -13.98
C SER A 37 -13.88 -2.61 -15.01
N GLN A 38 -12.57 -2.90 -14.83
CA GLN A 38 -11.54 -2.44 -15.76
C GLN A 38 -10.21 -3.20 -15.48
N ALA A 39 -9.45 -3.52 -16.54
CA ALA A 39 -8.25 -4.37 -16.45
C ALA A 39 -7.04 -3.71 -15.78
N SER A 40 -6.98 -2.36 -15.69
CA SER A 40 -5.87 -1.67 -15.04
C SER A 40 -6.07 -1.60 -13.52
N VAL A 41 -5.69 -2.65 -12.83
CA VAL A 41 -5.72 -2.74 -11.37
C VAL A 41 -4.65 -1.82 -10.76
N GLN A 42 -5.03 -1.02 -9.76
CA GLN A 42 -4.15 -0.08 -9.06
C GLN A 42 -3.88 -0.51 -7.62
N SER A 43 -4.86 -1.15 -6.97
CA SER A 43 -4.76 -1.58 -5.58
C SER A 43 -5.59 -2.83 -5.35
N ILE A 44 -5.08 -3.73 -4.52
CA ILE A 44 -5.76 -4.95 -4.10
C ILE A 44 -5.69 -5.01 -2.58
N LEU A 45 -6.81 -5.39 -1.95
CA LEU A 45 -6.91 -5.58 -0.51
C LEU A 45 -7.76 -6.83 -0.22
N LEU A 46 -7.18 -7.78 0.50
CA LEU A 46 -7.93 -8.86 1.13
C LEU A 46 -8.32 -8.41 2.54
N ASP A 47 -9.63 -8.25 2.78
CA ASP A 47 -10.10 -7.76 4.07
C ASP A 47 -10.12 -8.88 5.13
N SER A 48 -10.21 -8.50 6.39
CA SER A 48 -10.22 -9.42 7.54
C SER A 48 -11.38 -10.42 7.53
N ARG A 49 -12.40 -10.21 6.68
CA ARG A 49 -13.55 -11.11 6.46
C ARG A 49 -13.34 -12.05 5.27
N GLY A 50 -12.18 -12.00 4.60
CA GLY A 50 -11.85 -12.82 3.44
C GLY A 50 -12.45 -12.33 2.12
N ASN A 51 -12.93 -11.09 2.04
CA ASN A 51 -13.38 -10.50 0.78
C ASN A 51 -12.22 -9.80 0.06
N LEU A 52 -12.18 -9.91 -1.26
CA LEU A 52 -11.15 -9.28 -2.08
C LEU A 52 -11.70 -7.99 -2.69
N TRP A 53 -11.09 -6.87 -2.31
CA TRP A 53 -11.35 -5.55 -2.88
C TRP A 53 -10.34 -5.23 -3.96
N ILE A 54 -10.80 -4.81 -5.13
CA ILE A 54 -9.96 -4.53 -6.29
C ILE A 54 -10.26 -3.11 -6.79
N GLY A 55 -9.31 -2.21 -6.59
CA GLY A 55 -9.36 -0.85 -7.09
C GLY A 55 -8.76 -0.76 -8.49
N THR A 56 -9.50 -0.21 -9.43
CA THR A 56 -9.07 -0.05 -10.82
C THR A 56 -9.01 1.43 -11.23
N LYS A 57 -8.57 1.70 -12.46
CA LYS A 57 -8.67 3.05 -13.04
C LYS A 57 -10.10 3.48 -13.30
N ASN A 58 -11.06 2.55 -13.31
CA ASN A 58 -12.47 2.86 -13.57
C ASN A 58 -13.39 1.96 -12.75
N GLY A 59 -13.48 2.23 -11.45
CA GLY A 59 -14.37 1.56 -10.51
C GLY A 59 -13.66 0.77 -9.42
N LEU A 60 -14.42 0.55 -8.36
CA LEU A 60 -14.08 -0.32 -7.24
C LEU A 60 -14.86 -1.62 -7.38
N ASN A 61 -14.19 -2.74 -7.15
CA ASN A 61 -14.77 -4.06 -7.26
C ASN A 61 -14.64 -4.80 -5.93
N LEU A 62 -15.69 -5.48 -5.51
CA LEU A 62 -15.74 -6.38 -4.39
C LEU A 62 -15.98 -7.79 -4.89
N TYR A 63 -15.00 -8.67 -4.73
CA TYR A 63 -15.16 -10.10 -5.01
C TYR A 63 -15.38 -10.84 -3.69
N ALA A 64 -16.59 -11.31 -3.48
CA ALA A 64 -17.03 -12.00 -2.27
C ALA A 64 -17.96 -13.16 -2.65
N GLN A 65 -17.81 -14.32 -1.99
CA GLN A 65 -18.63 -15.52 -2.23
C GLN A 65 -18.71 -15.87 -3.75
N GLN A 66 -17.59 -15.78 -4.46
CA GLN A 66 -17.48 -16.05 -5.90
C GLN A 66 -18.31 -15.11 -6.79
N LYS A 67 -18.71 -13.96 -6.27
CA LYS A 67 -19.47 -12.96 -7.00
C LYS A 67 -18.72 -11.63 -7.03
N MET A 68 -18.71 -10.98 -8.20
CA MET A 68 -18.20 -9.63 -8.38
C MET A 68 -19.33 -8.61 -8.22
N THR A 69 -19.07 -7.58 -7.40
CA THR A 69 -19.94 -6.40 -7.26
C THR A 69 -19.12 -5.17 -7.59
N ASN A 70 -19.63 -4.31 -8.46
CA ASN A 70 -18.91 -3.14 -8.93
C ASN A 70 -19.55 -1.86 -8.37
N TYR A 71 -18.70 -0.93 -7.95
CA TYR A 71 -19.11 0.38 -7.45
C TYR A 71 -18.51 1.47 -8.33
N PHE A 72 -19.34 2.42 -8.72
CA PHE A 72 -18.96 3.55 -9.57
C PHE A 72 -19.35 4.87 -8.92
N HIS A 73 -18.64 5.92 -9.29
CA HIS A 73 -19.04 7.28 -8.97
C HIS A 73 -20.28 7.67 -9.76
N THR A 74 -21.26 8.22 -9.07
CA THR A 74 -22.50 8.74 -9.67
C THR A 74 -22.73 10.14 -9.11
N LEU A 75 -22.92 11.13 -9.99
CA LEU A 75 -23.12 12.53 -9.59
C LEU A 75 -24.38 12.75 -8.75
N GLU A 76 -25.40 11.94 -9.03
CA GLU A 76 -26.71 12.03 -8.38
C GLU A 76 -26.75 11.31 -7.03
N ASP A 77 -25.77 10.41 -6.77
CA ASP A 77 -25.69 9.67 -5.52
C ASP A 77 -24.51 10.14 -4.67
N ARG A 78 -24.80 10.94 -3.63
CA ARG A 78 -23.81 11.42 -2.66
C ARG A 78 -23.11 10.30 -1.88
N TYR A 79 -23.68 9.13 -1.86
CA TYR A 79 -23.14 7.94 -1.18
C TYR A 79 -22.40 7.00 -2.11
N SER A 80 -22.21 7.36 -3.36
CA SER A 80 -21.31 6.68 -4.27
C SER A 80 -19.85 6.98 -3.94
N ILE A 81 -18.90 6.20 -4.49
CA ILE A 81 -17.47 6.48 -4.37
C ILE A 81 -17.13 7.88 -4.92
N PRO A 82 -16.15 8.61 -4.32
CA PRO A 82 -15.86 10.00 -4.74
C PRO A 82 -15.37 10.13 -6.18
N ASN A 83 -14.73 9.10 -6.72
CA ASN A 83 -14.25 9.04 -8.11
C ASN A 83 -13.99 7.59 -8.52
N ASN A 84 -14.10 7.29 -9.82
CA ASN A 84 -13.86 5.95 -10.36
C ASN A 84 -12.38 5.53 -10.35
N HIS A 85 -11.44 6.48 -10.37
CA HIS A 85 -10.02 6.17 -10.34
C HIS A 85 -9.57 5.91 -8.92
N ILE A 86 -9.54 4.63 -8.56
CA ILE A 86 -9.08 4.16 -7.26
C ILE A 86 -7.55 4.17 -7.25
N LEU A 87 -6.96 4.72 -6.20
CA LEU A 87 -5.50 4.83 -6.06
C LEU A 87 -4.95 3.91 -4.98
N HIS A 88 -5.66 3.77 -3.86
CA HIS A 88 -5.24 2.92 -2.75
C HIS A 88 -6.44 2.41 -1.95
N LEU A 89 -6.29 1.20 -1.41
CA LEU A 89 -7.25 0.56 -0.51
C LEU A 89 -6.55 0.21 0.79
N ALA A 90 -7.22 0.41 1.92
CA ALA A 90 -6.74 0.00 3.23
C ALA A 90 -7.91 -0.47 4.09
N GLU A 91 -7.64 -1.41 5.00
CA GLU A 91 -8.53 -1.78 6.09
C GLU A 91 -7.96 -1.28 7.40
N ASP A 92 -8.79 -0.69 8.24
CA ASP A 92 -8.39 -0.25 9.56
C ASP A 92 -8.58 -1.34 10.63
N SER A 93 -8.09 -1.08 11.84
CA SER A 93 -8.20 -2.02 12.96
C SER A 93 -9.65 -2.32 13.40
N LEU A 94 -10.60 -1.51 12.95
CA LEU A 94 -12.04 -1.69 13.20
C LEU A 94 -12.74 -2.46 12.07
N GLY A 95 -12.00 -2.81 10.99
CA GLY A 95 -12.52 -3.50 9.81
C GLY A 95 -13.23 -2.58 8.82
N ASN A 96 -13.06 -1.26 8.92
CA ASN A 96 -13.57 -0.34 7.92
C ASN A 96 -12.66 -0.33 6.69
N ILE A 97 -13.26 -0.34 5.51
CA ILE A 97 -12.53 -0.27 4.24
C ILE A 97 -12.44 1.19 3.79
N TRP A 98 -11.22 1.66 3.59
CA TRP A 98 -10.92 3.01 3.17
C TRP A 98 -10.51 3.03 1.70
N ILE A 99 -11.15 3.90 0.93
CA ILE A 99 -11.00 4.02 -0.51
C ILE A 99 -10.41 5.38 -0.85
N SER A 100 -9.14 5.38 -1.24
CA SER A 100 -8.42 6.56 -1.71
C SER A 100 -8.60 6.69 -3.23
N THR A 101 -9.06 7.84 -3.68
CA THR A 101 -9.33 8.09 -5.09
C THR A 101 -8.61 9.33 -5.61
N SER A 102 -8.66 9.55 -6.92
CA SER A 102 -8.10 10.76 -7.53
C SER A 102 -8.84 12.04 -7.16
N GLN A 103 -10.05 11.94 -6.60
CA GLN A 103 -10.87 13.09 -6.19
C GLN A 103 -11.60 12.81 -4.87
N GLY A 104 -10.91 12.24 -3.90
CA GLY A 104 -11.45 12.09 -2.57
C GLY A 104 -11.05 10.83 -1.84
N LEU A 105 -11.45 10.81 -0.58
CA LEU A 105 -11.35 9.68 0.33
C LEU A 105 -12.74 9.33 0.84
N ALA A 106 -13.03 8.03 0.85
CA ALA A 106 -14.27 7.52 1.44
C ALA A 106 -14.01 6.28 2.29
N SER A 107 -14.92 5.98 3.20
CA SER A 107 -15.02 4.67 3.85
C SER A 107 -16.28 3.94 3.39
N TYR A 108 -16.17 2.62 3.26
CA TYR A 108 -17.30 1.78 2.93
C TYR A 108 -18.16 1.50 4.17
N ASN A 109 -19.40 1.89 4.11
CA ASN A 109 -20.42 1.59 5.12
C ASN A 109 -21.13 0.28 4.76
N ARG A 110 -20.84 -0.78 5.49
CA ARG A 110 -21.35 -2.13 5.20
C ARG A 110 -22.86 -2.25 5.38
N GLU A 111 -23.43 -1.54 6.37
CA GLU A 111 -24.85 -1.62 6.69
C GLU A 111 -25.73 -1.04 5.57
N ARG A 112 -25.27 0.06 4.99
CA ARG A 112 -25.98 0.76 3.92
C ARG A 112 -25.55 0.31 2.52
N ASN A 113 -24.49 -0.50 2.40
CA ASN A 113 -23.80 -0.80 1.15
C ASN A 113 -23.47 0.47 0.35
N ALA A 114 -22.86 1.45 1.01
CA ALA A 114 -22.68 2.81 0.54
C ALA A 114 -21.34 3.38 1.02
N PHE A 115 -20.99 4.58 0.57
CA PHE A 115 -19.71 5.22 0.90
C PHE A 115 -19.93 6.56 1.59
N ASP A 116 -19.20 6.75 2.69
CA ASP A 116 -19.12 8.04 3.38
C ASP A 116 -17.87 8.78 2.95
N THR A 117 -18.02 9.91 2.27
CA THR A 117 -16.92 10.74 1.75
C THR A 117 -16.43 11.72 2.81
N PHE A 118 -15.11 11.75 3.08
CA PHE A 118 -14.46 12.60 4.08
C PHE A 118 -13.78 13.84 3.48
N THR A 119 -13.23 13.71 2.29
CA THR A 119 -12.59 14.82 1.56
C THR A 119 -12.73 14.61 0.06
N ARG A 120 -12.66 15.70 -0.69
CA ARG A 120 -12.60 15.70 -2.15
C ARG A 120 -11.19 15.97 -2.69
N ALA A 121 -10.20 16.11 -1.79
CA ALA A 121 -8.80 16.22 -2.19
C ALA A 121 -8.27 14.85 -2.68
N ARG A 122 -7.34 14.88 -3.63
CA ARG A 122 -6.66 13.66 -4.08
C ARG A 122 -5.94 12.98 -2.93
N VAL A 123 -6.18 11.70 -2.73
CA VAL A 123 -5.48 10.86 -1.73
C VAL A 123 -4.77 9.72 -2.46
N GLN A 124 -3.45 9.68 -2.37
CA GLN A 124 -2.62 8.71 -3.08
C GLN A 124 -2.28 7.49 -2.23
N SER A 125 -2.13 7.67 -0.93
CA SER A 125 -1.75 6.62 0.01
C SER A 125 -2.48 6.80 1.33
N SER A 126 -2.85 5.71 1.97
CA SER A 126 -3.43 5.67 3.31
C SER A 126 -2.70 4.65 4.17
N LEU A 127 -2.58 4.91 5.46
CA LEU A 127 -1.93 4.04 6.43
C LEU A 127 -2.67 4.08 7.76
N CYS A 128 -3.13 2.91 8.22
CA CYS A 128 -3.71 2.76 9.54
C CYS A 128 -2.60 2.85 10.60
N ILE A 129 -2.85 3.67 11.61
CA ILE A 129 -1.99 3.84 12.79
C ILE A 129 -2.84 3.73 14.05
N GLU A 130 -2.21 3.73 15.21
CA GLU A 130 -2.93 3.70 16.46
C GLU A 130 -3.85 4.92 16.59
N GLY A 131 -5.12 4.70 16.93
CA GLY A 131 -6.14 5.72 17.10
C GLY A 131 -6.75 6.28 15.82
N GLY A 132 -6.26 5.92 14.62
CA GLY A 132 -6.83 6.51 13.40
C GLY A 132 -6.17 6.04 12.11
N ILE A 133 -6.36 6.84 11.06
CA ILE A 133 -5.76 6.61 9.76
C ILE A 133 -5.14 7.88 9.19
N LEU A 134 -3.91 7.77 8.69
CA LEU A 134 -3.21 8.83 7.96
C LEU A 134 -3.50 8.73 6.46
N PHE A 135 -3.67 9.88 5.81
CA PHE A 135 -3.86 9.99 4.37
C PHE A 135 -2.87 10.97 3.78
N GLY A 136 -2.19 10.54 2.74
CA GLY A 136 -1.26 11.38 1.99
C GLY A 136 -1.74 11.64 0.57
N GLY A 137 -1.69 12.90 0.16
CA GLY A 137 -2.07 13.36 -1.17
C GLY A 137 -1.15 14.45 -1.69
N ASP A 138 -1.68 15.33 -2.55
CA ASP A 138 -0.94 16.47 -3.07
C ASP A 138 -0.77 17.54 -1.97
N ASN A 139 0.46 17.69 -1.46
CA ASN A 139 0.87 18.66 -0.41
C ASN A 139 0.20 18.50 0.96
N ILE A 140 -0.53 17.43 1.19
CA ILE A 140 -1.40 17.30 2.35
C ILE A 140 -1.16 15.96 3.02
N LEU A 141 -1.07 16.01 4.34
CA LEU A 141 -1.16 14.86 5.23
C LEU A 141 -2.35 15.09 6.17
N TYR A 142 -3.34 14.22 6.11
CA TYR A 142 -4.50 14.24 6.99
C TYR A 142 -4.45 13.06 7.95
N PHE A 143 -5.02 13.27 9.13
CA PHE A 143 -5.29 12.22 10.10
C PHE A 143 -6.79 12.22 10.41
N TYR A 144 -7.42 11.06 10.28
CA TYR A 144 -8.78 10.83 10.76
C TYR A 144 -8.71 10.11 12.10
N ASP A 145 -9.19 10.78 13.14
CA ASP A 145 -9.23 10.27 14.50
C ASP A 145 -10.52 9.47 14.72
N TYR A 146 -10.39 8.22 15.20
CA TYR A 146 -11.54 7.33 15.41
C TYR A 146 -12.39 7.72 16.61
N GLN A 147 -11.81 8.38 17.64
CA GLN A 147 -12.54 8.81 18.84
C GLN A 147 -13.37 10.05 18.55
N THR A 148 -12.75 11.08 18.00
CA THR A 148 -13.40 12.37 17.71
C THR A 148 -14.22 12.33 16.43
N ARG A 149 -13.93 11.38 15.53
CA ARG A 149 -14.49 11.25 14.17
C ARG A 149 -14.23 12.50 13.33
N GLN A 150 -13.12 13.18 13.59
CA GLN A 150 -12.72 14.39 12.87
C GLN A 150 -11.52 14.13 11.97
N LEU A 151 -11.52 14.83 10.83
CA LEU A 151 -10.41 14.87 9.91
C LEU A 151 -9.55 16.07 10.22
N GLU A 152 -8.32 15.82 10.67
CA GLU A 152 -7.35 16.87 10.99
C GLU A 152 -6.29 16.95 9.89
N GLN A 153 -5.96 18.16 9.47
CA GLN A 153 -4.78 18.39 8.65
C GLN A 153 -3.55 18.42 9.57
N ARG A 154 -2.71 17.38 9.48
CA ARG A 154 -1.58 17.17 10.41
C ARG A 154 -0.39 18.05 10.12
N THR A 155 -0.07 18.36 8.87
CA THR A 155 1.03 19.30 8.58
C THR A 155 1.00 19.77 7.15
N HIS A 156 1.45 20.99 6.96
CA HIS A 156 2.19 21.34 5.76
C HIS A 156 3.49 20.53 5.81
N LEU A 157 3.76 19.70 4.78
CA LEU A 157 5.03 18.97 4.62
C LEU A 157 6.16 19.99 4.40
N GLN A 158 6.42 20.85 5.40
CA GLN A 158 7.49 21.84 5.35
C GLN A 158 8.47 21.56 6.49
N PRO A 159 9.76 21.34 6.20
CA PRO A 159 10.77 21.41 7.24
C PRO A 159 10.76 22.85 7.83
N GLU A 160 10.90 22.98 9.15
CA GLU A 160 10.86 24.26 9.89
C GLU A 160 11.84 25.35 9.41
N SER A 161 12.77 25.01 8.50
CA SER A 161 13.81 25.91 7.97
C SER A 161 13.57 26.42 6.54
N ALA A 162 12.47 26.07 5.89
CA ALA A 162 12.25 26.45 4.50
C ALA A 162 11.52 27.79 4.39
N GLN A 163 12.26 28.82 4.04
CA GLN A 163 11.71 30.00 3.37
C GLN A 163 10.71 29.57 2.30
N THR A 164 9.49 30.07 2.45
CA THR A 164 8.34 30.17 1.55
C THR A 164 8.57 29.78 0.07
N ILE A 165 8.76 28.50 -0.21
CA ILE A 165 8.50 27.95 -1.53
C ILE A 165 7.45 26.87 -1.31
N PRO A 166 6.26 26.96 -1.95
CA PRO A 166 5.28 25.88 -1.89
C PRO A 166 5.84 24.70 -2.66
N ILE A 167 6.62 23.87 -1.99
CA ILE A 167 7.15 22.65 -2.57
C ILE A 167 5.99 21.66 -2.60
N GLN A 168 5.52 21.35 -3.79
CA GLN A 168 4.49 20.37 -4.02
C GLN A 168 5.04 18.97 -3.71
N TYR A 169 4.93 18.54 -2.45
CA TYR A 169 5.23 17.18 -2.02
C TYR A 169 4.01 16.30 -2.28
N ARG A 170 4.03 15.59 -3.37
CA ARG A 170 3.04 14.54 -3.57
C ARG A 170 3.49 13.29 -2.83
N VAL A 171 2.72 12.88 -1.83
CA VAL A 171 2.90 11.61 -1.15
C VAL A 171 2.54 10.49 -2.13
N GLU A 172 3.48 9.58 -2.39
CA GLU A 172 3.22 8.40 -3.23
C GLU A 172 3.00 7.17 -2.37
N LYS A 173 3.74 7.02 -1.29
CA LYS A 173 3.62 5.87 -0.39
C LYS A 173 3.97 6.23 1.04
N MET A 174 3.28 5.62 1.98
CA MET A 174 3.62 5.62 3.40
C MET A 174 3.94 4.19 3.85
N VAL A 175 5.02 4.02 4.62
CA VAL A 175 5.47 2.71 5.10
C VAL A 175 5.83 2.83 6.57
N PRO A 176 5.22 2.06 7.48
CA PRO A 176 5.53 2.12 8.90
C PRO A 176 6.95 1.59 9.18
N ILE A 177 7.65 2.22 10.10
CA ILE A 177 8.86 1.70 10.73
C ILE A 177 8.48 0.97 12.01
N ASP A 178 7.72 1.66 12.85
CA ASP A 178 7.17 1.19 14.12
C ASP A 178 5.87 1.95 14.46
N ASN A 179 5.40 1.85 15.70
CA ASN A 179 4.18 2.52 16.16
C ASN A 179 4.32 4.04 16.34
N GLN A 180 5.54 4.58 16.24
CA GLN A 180 5.82 6.00 16.46
C GLN A 180 6.31 6.71 15.19
N GLN A 181 6.83 5.97 14.22
CA GLN A 181 7.50 6.51 13.05
C GLN A 181 7.08 5.80 11.76
N LEU A 182 7.01 6.57 10.70
CA LEU A 182 6.79 6.04 9.36
C LEU A 182 7.64 6.78 8.31
N LEU A 183 7.89 6.13 7.20
CA LEU A 183 8.51 6.73 6.03
C LEU A 183 7.43 7.27 5.10
N ILE A 184 7.59 8.52 4.69
CA ILE A 184 6.78 9.17 3.65
C ILE A 184 7.62 9.30 2.40
N ALA A 185 7.34 8.48 1.40
CA ALA A 185 7.98 8.56 0.10
C ALA A 185 7.19 9.52 -0.81
N THR A 186 7.89 10.52 -1.34
CA THR A 186 7.30 11.54 -2.22
C THR A 186 7.67 11.29 -3.67
N ARG A 187 6.91 11.86 -4.58
CA ARG A 187 7.09 11.63 -6.02
C ARG A 187 8.47 12.04 -6.54
N ARG A 188 9.06 13.14 -6.04
CA ARG A 188 10.32 13.71 -6.56
C ARG A 188 11.21 14.36 -5.52
N LYS A 189 10.83 14.36 -4.23
CA LYS A 189 11.50 15.15 -3.20
C LYS A 189 12.18 14.30 -2.13
N GLY A 190 12.32 12.99 -2.37
CA GLY A 190 12.95 12.08 -1.44
C GLY A 190 11.97 11.37 -0.51
N VAL A 191 12.54 10.74 0.47
CA VAL A 191 11.83 10.05 1.54
C VAL A 191 12.07 10.80 2.86
N PHE A 192 11.01 10.98 3.61
CA PHE A 192 11.03 11.67 4.89
C PHE A 192 10.66 10.69 6.01
N LEU A 193 11.28 10.88 7.17
CA LEU A 193 10.87 10.27 8.42
C LEU A 193 9.82 11.15 9.07
N TYR A 194 8.66 10.59 9.35
CA TYR A 194 7.56 11.27 10.03
C TYR A 194 7.35 10.70 11.42
N HIS A 195 7.35 11.56 12.44
CA HIS A 195 7.07 11.22 13.82
C HIS A 195 5.59 11.42 14.10
N ILE A 196 4.86 10.34 14.33
CA ILE A 196 3.39 10.33 14.42
C ILE A 196 2.86 11.25 15.52
N GLN A 197 3.47 11.21 16.71
CA GLN A 197 3.00 11.98 17.87
C GLN A 197 3.28 13.48 17.75
N THR A 198 4.46 13.85 17.25
CA THR A 198 4.91 15.25 17.20
C THR A 198 4.58 15.95 15.90
N GLY A 199 4.26 15.19 14.84
CA GLY A 199 4.09 15.73 13.49
C GLY A 199 5.40 16.17 12.83
N LYS A 200 6.55 15.92 13.46
CA LYS A 200 7.86 16.30 12.92
C LYS A 200 8.20 15.51 11.67
N LEU A 201 8.72 16.20 10.66
CA LEU A 201 9.16 15.63 9.41
C LEU A 201 10.65 15.90 9.19
N GLU A 202 11.44 14.86 8.97
CA GLU A 202 12.88 14.94 8.77
C GLU A 202 13.27 14.30 7.43
N PRO A 203 14.24 14.87 6.66
CA PRO A 203 14.81 14.20 5.50
C PRO A 203 15.44 12.86 5.90
N TYR A 204 15.11 11.79 5.17
CA TYR A 204 15.60 10.44 5.45
C TYR A 204 16.42 9.86 4.30
N ILE A 205 15.94 9.94 3.08
CA ILE A 205 16.69 9.64 1.86
C ILE A 205 16.66 10.89 0.99
N SER A 206 17.78 11.55 0.89
CA SER A 206 17.96 12.75 0.05
C SER A 206 18.70 12.45 -1.27
N ASP A 207 19.51 11.39 -1.33
CA ASP A 207 20.11 10.87 -2.57
C ASP A 207 19.06 10.12 -3.39
N TYR A 208 18.20 10.90 -3.99
CA TYR A 208 16.98 10.47 -4.65
C TYR A 208 17.01 10.93 -6.10
N PRO A 209 16.82 10.06 -7.09
CA PRO A 209 16.85 10.49 -8.48
C PRO A 209 15.73 11.50 -8.77
N ASN A 210 16.03 12.48 -9.62
CA ASN A 210 15.02 13.45 -10.06
C ASN A 210 14.07 12.83 -11.09
N ALA A 211 13.39 11.79 -10.66
CA ALA A 211 12.45 11.00 -11.46
C ALA A 211 11.20 10.66 -10.64
N PRO A 212 10.07 10.39 -11.32
CA PRO A 212 8.86 9.97 -10.61
C PRO A 212 9.05 8.63 -9.90
N LEU A 213 8.77 8.60 -8.61
CA LEU A 213 8.65 7.36 -7.86
C LEU A 213 7.44 6.57 -8.37
N VAL A 214 7.65 5.29 -8.63
CA VAL A 214 6.61 4.34 -9.09
C VAL A 214 6.21 3.38 -7.98
N ALA A 215 7.21 2.83 -7.28
CA ALA A 215 6.98 1.89 -6.18
C ALA A 215 7.96 2.13 -5.04
N PHE A 216 7.52 1.83 -3.83
CA PHE A 216 8.31 1.96 -2.63
C PHE A 216 7.91 0.88 -1.63
N CYS A 217 8.88 0.15 -1.10
CA CYS A 217 8.63 -0.84 -0.05
C CYS A 217 9.81 -0.96 0.92
N ARG A 218 9.52 -1.50 2.10
CA ARG A 218 10.51 -1.92 3.09
C ARG A 218 10.36 -3.41 3.30
N THR A 219 11.45 -4.12 3.25
CA THR A 219 11.49 -5.58 3.40
C THR A 219 11.63 -5.98 4.87
N SER A 220 11.40 -7.26 5.19
CA SER A 220 11.52 -7.81 6.56
C SER A 220 12.94 -7.69 7.11
N ASP A 221 13.96 -7.73 6.25
CA ASP A 221 15.37 -7.49 6.60
C ASP A 221 15.73 -5.99 6.65
N GLN A 222 14.73 -5.13 6.71
CA GLN A 222 14.83 -3.69 6.88
C GLN A 222 15.42 -2.92 5.70
N ARG A 223 15.68 -3.54 4.56
CA ARG A 223 16.09 -2.82 3.34
C ARG A 223 14.91 -2.07 2.74
N ILE A 224 15.22 -0.97 2.07
CA ILE A 224 14.25 -0.12 1.38
C ILE A 224 14.52 -0.20 -0.12
N PHE A 225 13.47 -0.47 -0.88
CA PHE A 225 13.50 -0.45 -2.32
C PHE A 225 12.58 0.64 -2.85
N ALA A 226 13.13 1.43 -3.78
CA ALA A 226 12.43 2.52 -4.46
C ALA A 226 12.62 2.40 -5.97
N SER A 227 11.54 2.27 -6.71
CA SER A 227 11.55 2.19 -8.18
C SER A 227 11.21 3.54 -8.79
N PHE A 228 11.99 3.94 -9.80
CA PHE A 228 11.87 5.20 -10.52
C PHE A 228 11.82 4.96 -12.03
N ASN A 229 10.90 5.61 -12.71
CA ASN A 229 10.79 5.52 -14.15
C ASN A 229 11.49 6.75 -14.81
N PRO A 230 12.45 6.55 -15.72
CA PRO A 230 12.99 5.29 -16.28
C PRO A 230 14.28 4.78 -15.59
N GLN A 231 14.60 5.18 -14.39
CA GLN A 231 15.94 5.02 -13.79
C GLN A 231 16.17 3.71 -13.05
N GLY A 232 15.16 2.81 -13.01
CA GLY A 232 15.29 1.50 -12.39
C GLY A 232 14.98 1.46 -10.90
N VAL A 233 15.54 0.48 -10.17
CA VAL A 233 15.26 0.20 -8.77
C VAL A 233 16.47 0.52 -7.91
N TYR A 234 16.29 1.36 -6.92
CA TYR A 234 17.30 1.73 -5.94
C TYR A 234 17.08 0.97 -4.63
N CYS A 235 18.19 0.54 -4.02
CA CYS A 235 18.20 -0.17 -2.76
C CYS A 235 18.96 0.64 -1.70
N TYR A 236 18.37 0.73 -0.49
CA TYR A 236 18.94 1.47 0.64
C TYR A 236 18.94 0.60 1.89
N TYR A 237 19.89 0.86 2.79
CA TYR A 237 19.85 0.37 4.17
C TYR A 237 18.73 1.06 4.97
N SER A 238 18.42 0.49 6.13
CA SER A 238 17.45 1.06 7.07
C SER A 238 17.83 2.45 7.59
N ASN A 239 19.06 2.89 7.46
CA ASN A 239 19.52 4.24 7.82
C ASN A 239 19.48 5.23 6.62
N GLY A 240 18.87 4.86 5.50
CA GLY A 240 18.75 5.68 4.29
C GLY A 240 20.00 5.74 3.41
N LYS A 241 21.11 5.05 3.78
CA LYS A 241 22.32 5.01 2.94
C LYS A 241 22.10 4.08 1.74
N LYS A 242 22.44 4.55 0.55
CA LYS A 242 22.31 3.77 -0.69
C LYS A 242 23.24 2.54 -0.67
N ILE A 243 22.69 1.37 -0.99
CA ILE A 243 23.41 0.11 -1.21
C ILE A 243 23.83 0.03 -2.68
N GLY A 244 22.89 0.31 -3.59
CA GLY A 244 23.08 0.19 -5.02
C GLY A 244 21.82 0.52 -5.81
N TYR A 245 21.89 0.27 -7.12
CA TYR A 245 20.76 0.40 -8.02
C TYR A 245 20.78 -0.71 -9.08
N TYR A 246 19.61 -1.04 -9.59
CA TYR A 246 19.39 -2.09 -10.58
C TYR A 246 18.69 -1.50 -11.79
N THR A 247 19.26 -1.75 -12.96
CA THR A 247 18.73 -1.32 -14.27
C THR A 247 18.73 -2.50 -15.22
N THR A 248 18.18 -2.33 -16.41
CA THR A 248 18.25 -3.33 -17.49
C THR A 248 19.68 -3.64 -17.93
N GLU A 249 20.64 -2.75 -17.68
CA GLU A 249 22.04 -2.91 -18.07
C GLU A 249 22.84 -3.75 -17.06
N ASN A 250 22.50 -3.68 -15.77
CA ASN A 250 23.27 -4.31 -14.70
C ASN A 250 22.53 -5.39 -13.92
N SER A 251 21.31 -5.73 -14.33
CA SER A 251 20.45 -6.72 -13.67
C SER A 251 19.52 -7.40 -14.67
N PRO A 252 18.87 -8.52 -14.31
CA PRO A 252 17.88 -9.18 -15.17
C PRO A 252 16.52 -8.48 -15.28
N LEU A 253 16.44 -7.20 -14.94
CA LEU A 253 15.21 -6.43 -15.18
C LEU A 253 14.93 -6.33 -16.67
N THR A 254 13.67 -6.54 -17.07
CA THR A 254 13.23 -6.45 -18.47
C THR A 254 12.86 -5.01 -18.89
N ASN A 255 12.64 -4.13 -17.90
CA ASN A 255 12.35 -2.70 -18.08
C ASN A 255 12.81 -1.93 -16.85
N ASN A 256 13.19 -0.64 -17.03
CA ASN A 256 13.61 0.25 -15.93
C ASN A 256 12.42 0.95 -15.27
#